data_55d198a782ac4a722db665687ac4ab3a
#
_entry.id   55d198a782ac4a722db665687ac4ab3a
#
_cell.length_a   1.000
_cell.length_b   1.000
_cell.length_c   1.000
_cell.angle_alpha   90.00
_cell.angle_beta   90.00
_cell.angle_gamma   90.00
#
_symmetry.space_group_name_H-M   'P 1'
#
loop_
_entity.id
_entity.type
_entity.pdbx_description
1 polymer ?
#
loop_
_entity_poly.entity_id
_entity_poly.type
_entity_poly.pdbx_seq_one_letter_code
_entity_poly.pdbx_strand_id
1 'polypeptide(L)'
;MAENLIISTELGDLTIALNFEKALHTAGYFAEETLKGTFDSSSVFRIVTEANATMRTSSKIEVIQMGVNWPEDDANHDILHESTSVTGLKHKKWTVSAARFALHKNYPSFFICMRDEPVLDDGGPRHPDGHGFAAFGELISGFEVAEKIFSKAEPEEFLKNEIKILSAKLEE
;
A
#
# COMPACT_ATOMS: atom_id res chain seq x y z
N MET A 1 20.83 -7.89 3.37
CA MET A 1 19.46 -7.54 3.77
C MET A 1 18.54 -7.74 2.57
N ALA A 2 17.43 -8.45 2.75
CA ALA A 2 16.49 -8.68 1.66
C ALA A 2 15.82 -7.36 1.26
N GLU A 3 15.87 -7.01 0.00
CA GLU A 3 15.40 -5.73 -0.48
C GLU A 3 14.10 -5.83 -1.29
N ASN A 4 13.74 -7.04 -1.74
CA ASN A 4 12.54 -7.23 -2.54
C ASN A 4 11.49 -8.03 -1.78
N LEU A 5 10.24 -7.54 -1.87
CA LEU A 5 9.06 -8.23 -1.37
C LEU A 5 8.31 -8.78 -2.56
N ILE A 6 8.12 -10.09 -2.60
CA ILE A 6 7.37 -10.74 -3.68
C ILE A 6 6.02 -11.17 -3.14
N ILE A 7 4.97 -10.61 -3.72
CA ILE A 7 3.59 -10.95 -3.40
C ILE A 7 3.05 -11.83 -4.52
N SER A 8 2.75 -13.08 -4.20
CA SER A 8 2.14 -14.01 -5.15
C SER A 8 0.64 -13.99 -5.00
N THR A 9 -0.05 -13.49 -6.00
CA THR A 9 -1.52 -13.43 -6.02
C THR A 9 -2.07 -14.49 -6.96
N GLU A 10 -3.36 -14.75 -6.86
CA GLU A 10 -4.04 -15.66 -7.80
C GLU A 10 -4.03 -15.15 -9.25
N LEU A 11 -3.66 -13.88 -9.48
CA LEU A 11 -3.52 -13.30 -10.82
C LEU A 11 -2.08 -13.17 -11.28
N GLY A 12 -1.11 -13.50 -10.43
CA GLY A 12 0.31 -13.43 -10.75
C GLY A 12 1.11 -12.76 -9.64
N ASP A 13 2.40 -12.60 -9.89
CA ASP A 13 3.36 -12.08 -8.91
C ASP A 13 3.61 -10.59 -9.08
N LEU A 14 3.78 -9.93 -7.93
CA LEU A 14 4.18 -8.52 -7.83
C LEU A 14 5.50 -8.47 -7.09
N THR A 15 6.49 -7.79 -7.63
CA THR A 15 7.78 -7.60 -6.95
C THR A 15 7.93 -6.13 -6.55
N ILE A 16 8.11 -5.90 -5.27
CA ILE A 16 8.23 -4.57 -4.67
C ILE A 16 9.65 -4.40 -4.14
N ALA A 17 10.35 -3.37 -4.61
CA ALA A 17 11.64 -2.99 -4.03
C ALA A 17 11.39 -2.18 -2.77
N LEU A 18 11.87 -2.66 -1.63
CA LEU A 18 11.76 -1.99 -0.34
C LEU A 18 12.88 -0.97 -0.18
N ASN A 19 12.57 0.25 0.21
CA ASN A 19 13.56 1.30 0.38
C ASN A 19 13.98 1.44 1.84
N PHE A 20 14.86 0.55 2.28
CA PHE A 20 15.39 0.58 3.64
C PHE A 20 16.26 1.80 3.93
N GLU A 21 16.90 2.34 2.89
CA GLU A 21 17.79 3.49 3.06
C GLU A 21 17.02 4.74 3.51
N LYS A 22 15.89 5.01 2.87
CA LYS A 22 15.12 6.25 3.12
C LYS A 22 13.94 6.04 4.04
N ALA A 23 13.36 4.85 4.06
CA ALA A 23 12.17 4.54 4.85
C ALA A 23 12.40 3.29 5.71
N LEU A 24 13.44 3.35 6.54
CA LEU A 24 13.91 2.21 7.32
C LEU A 24 12.82 1.60 8.20
N HIS A 25 12.08 2.44 8.92
CA HIS A 25 11.06 1.95 9.86
C HIS A 25 9.88 1.35 9.13
N THR A 26 9.41 1.99 8.10
CA THR A 26 8.24 1.52 7.34
C THR A 26 8.58 0.27 6.53
N ALA A 27 9.68 0.31 5.77
CA ALA A 27 10.13 -0.86 5.01
C ALA A 27 10.43 -2.04 5.94
N GLY A 28 11.07 -1.76 7.09
CA GLY A 28 11.36 -2.77 8.10
C GLY A 28 10.10 -3.41 8.67
N TYR A 29 9.06 -2.62 8.91
CA TYR A 29 7.78 -3.12 9.39
C TYR A 29 7.18 -4.14 8.42
N PHE A 30 7.10 -3.80 7.14
CA PHE A 30 6.51 -4.71 6.15
C PHE A 30 7.40 -5.93 5.89
N ALA A 31 8.71 -5.78 5.95
CA ALA A 31 9.62 -6.92 5.87
C ALA A 31 9.39 -7.88 7.04
N GLU A 32 9.27 -7.36 8.25
CA GLU A 32 9.05 -8.17 9.45
C GLU A 32 7.71 -8.89 9.41
N GLU A 33 6.64 -8.20 8.99
CA GLU A 33 5.32 -8.81 8.84
C GLU A 33 5.32 -9.90 7.76
N THR A 34 6.13 -9.73 6.71
CA THR A 34 6.31 -10.76 5.69
C THR A 34 6.94 -12.02 6.28
N LEU A 35 7.98 -11.84 7.10
CA LEU A 35 8.67 -12.97 7.76
C LEU A 35 7.76 -13.70 8.74
N LYS A 36 6.80 -13.01 9.35
CA LYS A 36 5.82 -13.61 10.25
C LYS A 36 4.74 -14.41 9.52
N GLY A 37 4.67 -14.31 8.19
CA GLY A 37 3.62 -14.96 7.41
C GLY A 37 2.29 -14.21 7.44
N THR A 38 2.28 -12.96 7.86
CA THR A 38 1.05 -12.16 8.00
C THR A 38 0.29 -12.03 6.69
N PHE A 39 0.99 -11.95 5.57
CA PHE A 39 0.35 -11.76 4.27
C PHE A 39 -0.12 -13.05 3.61
N ASP A 40 0.30 -14.20 4.11
CA ASP A 40 -0.16 -15.48 3.59
C ASP A 40 -1.67 -15.59 3.87
N SER A 41 -2.44 -15.92 2.85
CA SER A 41 -3.91 -15.98 2.94
C SER A 41 -4.59 -14.62 3.15
N SER A 42 -3.89 -13.52 2.93
CA SER A 42 -4.50 -12.19 2.88
C SER A 42 -5.04 -11.91 1.48
N SER A 43 -5.40 -10.68 1.17
CA SER A 43 -6.03 -10.37 -0.12
C SER A 43 -5.77 -8.94 -0.58
N VAL A 44 -6.00 -8.71 -1.87
CA VAL A 44 -6.31 -7.37 -2.36
C VAL A 44 -7.78 -7.15 -2.04
N PHE A 45 -8.08 -6.23 -1.13
CA PHE A 45 -9.44 -6.08 -0.61
C PHE A 45 -10.08 -4.74 -0.99
N ARG A 46 -9.31 -3.82 -1.57
CA ARG A 46 -9.81 -2.50 -1.92
C ARG A 46 -9.11 -1.99 -3.18
N ILE A 47 -9.90 -1.52 -4.13
CA ILE A 47 -9.39 -0.86 -5.34
C ILE A 47 -10.14 0.46 -5.47
N VAL A 48 -9.40 1.57 -5.39
CA VAL A 48 -9.97 2.91 -5.50
C VAL A 48 -9.68 3.44 -6.90
N THR A 49 -10.73 3.90 -7.57
CA THR A 49 -10.63 4.56 -8.88
C THR A 49 -11.38 5.90 -8.80
N GLU A 50 -11.18 6.76 -9.77
CA GLU A 50 -11.97 7.99 -9.82
C GLU A 50 -13.46 7.71 -9.95
N ALA A 51 -13.82 6.60 -10.63
CA ALA A 51 -15.22 6.25 -10.88
C ALA A 51 -15.94 5.71 -9.63
N ASN A 52 -15.22 4.99 -8.75
CA ASN A 52 -15.84 4.36 -7.58
C ASN A 52 -15.51 5.05 -6.26
N ALA A 53 -14.68 6.10 -6.29
CA ALA A 53 -14.24 6.78 -5.08
C ALA A 53 -15.44 7.39 -4.34
N THR A 54 -15.58 7.06 -3.06
CA THR A 54 -16.66 7.54 -2.20
C THR A 54 -16.24 8.76 -1.39
N MET A 55 -15.05 9.28 -1.63
CA MET A 55 -14.52 10.44 -0.93
C MET A 55 -15.41 11.67 -1.10
N ARG A 56 -15.65 12.33 0.00
CA ARG A 56 -16.41 13.58 0.04
C ARG A 56 -15.60 14.77 -0.45
N THR A 57 -14.28 14.60 -0.58
CA THR A 57 -13.36 15.65 -1.04
C THR A 57 -13.08 15.49 -2.52
N SER A 58 -12.42 16.49 -3.12
CA SER A 58 -11.92 16.41 -4.49
C SER A 58 -10.66 15.56 -4.61
N SER A 59 -10.17 14.99 -3.51
CA SER A 59 -8.89 14.27 -3.46
C SER A 59 -9.06 12.80 -3.82
N LYS A 60 -9.55 12.53 -5.03
CA LYS A 60 -9.71 11.16 -5.53
C LYS A 60 -8.35 10.59 -5.94
N ILE A 61 -8.17 9.29 -5.70
CA ILE A 61 -6.92 8.59 -6.00
C ILE A 61 -7.22 7.32 -6.79
N GLU A 62 -6.16 6.76 -7.41
CA GLU A 62 -6.23 5.46 -8.06
C GLU A 62 -5.17 4.55 -7.45
N VAL A 63 -5.58 3.60 -6.62
CA VAL A 63 -4.68 2.69 -5.92
C VAL A 63 -5.29 1.30 -5.82
N ILE A 64 -4.42 0.29 -5.65
CA ILE A 64 -4.82 -1.06 -5.22
C ILE A 64 -4.26 -1.25 -3.82
N GLN A 65 -5.11 -1.67 -2.89
CA GLN A 65 -4.74 -1.87 -1.49
C GLN A 65 -4.84 -3.34 -1.12
N MET A 66 -3.82 -3.84 -0.43
CA MET A 66 -3.72 -5.24 -0.10
C MET A 66 -3.10 -5.47 1.28
N GLY A 67 -3.22 -6.72 1.74
CA GLY A 67 -2.79 -7.15 3.06
C GLY A 67 -3.99 -7.54 3.89
N VAL A 68 -3.97 -7.18 5.19
CA VAL A 68 -5.08 -7.48 6.08
C VAL A 68 -6.01 -6.26 6.20
N ASN A 69 -7.31 -6.54 6.22
CA ASN A 69 -8.33 -5.47 6.32
C ASN A 69 -8.79 -5.37 7.78
N TRP A 70 -7.97 -4.69 8.60
CA TRP A 70 -8.30 -4.49 10.00
C TRP A 70 -9.15 -3.23 10.19
N PRO A 71 -10.07 -3.26 11.18
CA PRO A 71 -10.80 -2.05 11.56
C PRO A 71 -9.85 -1.05 12.24
N GLU A 72 -10.27 0.20 12.31
CA GLU A 72 -9.45 1.30 12.84
C GLU A 72 -8.91 1.02 14.24
N ASP A 73 -9.74 0.44 15.12
CA ASP A 73 -9.33 0.16 16.51
C ASP A 73 -8.19 -0.85 16.60
N ASP A 74 -8.08 -1.75 15.63
CA ASP A 74 -7.02 -2.77 15.60
C ASP A 74 -5.80 -2.30 14.83
N ALA A 75 -5.93 -1.25 14.03
CA ALA A 75 -4.85 -0.70 13.19
C ALA A 75 -3.99 0.26 14.02
N ASN A 76 -3.31 -0.28 15.02
CA ASN A 76 -2.63 0.49 16.07
C ASN A 76 -1.18 0.09 16.30
N HIS A 77 -0.52 -0.56 15.34
CA HIS A 77 0.90 -0.85 15.46
C HIS A 77 1.70 0.45 15.43
N ASP A 78 2.55 0.66 16.45
CA ASP A 78 3.35 1.88 16.57
C ASP A 78 4.52 1.86 15.59
N ILE A 79 4.44 2.67 14.55
CA ILE A 79 5.51 2.82 13.56
C ILE A 79 5.70 4.32 13.31
N LEU A 80 6.93 4.79 13.46
CA LEU A 80 7.25 6.18 13.16
C LEU A 80 6.83 6.52 11.73
N HIS A 81 6.00 7.56 11.59
CA HIS A 81 5.57 8.04 10.28
C HIS A 81 6.74 8.72 9.56
N GLU A 82 7.23 8.10 8.52
CA GLU A 82 8.31 8.63 7.69
C GLU A 82 7.70 9.38 6.52
N SER A 83 7.42 10.67 6.72
CA SER A 83 6.72 11.47 5.74
C SER A 83 7.51 11.64 4.44
N THR A 84 6.81 11.92 3.35
CA THR A 84 7.44 12.17 2.05
C THR A 84 8.37 13.39 2.09
N SER A 85 8.10 14.37 2.97
CA SER A 85 8.98 15.53 3.14
C SER A 85 10.33 15.16 3.75
N VAL A 86 10.34 14.12 4.60
CA VAL A 86 11.59 13.66 5.25
C VAL A 86 12.34 12.70 4.34
N THR A 87 11.63 11.72 3.76
CA THR A 87 12.27 10.69 2.94
C THR A 87 12.57 11.14 1.52
N GLY A 88 11.79 12.06 0.98
CA GLY A 88 11.85 12.45 -0.42
C GLY A 88 11.14 11.46 -1.35
N LEU A 89 10.52 10.41 -0.81
CA LEU A 89 9.81 9.41 -1.61
C LEU A 89 8.38 9.88 -1.87
N LYS A 90 8.16 10.45 -3.05
CA LYS A 90 6.85 10.95 -3.45
C LYS A 90 5.94 9.82 -3.95
N HIS A 91 4.63 10.07 -3.92
CA HIS A 91 3.65 9.14 -4.46
C HIS A 91 3.53 9.28 -5.97
N LYS A 92 4.33 8.51 -6.68
CA LYS A 92 4.32 8.42 -8.14
C LYS A 92 3.62 7.14 -8.56
N LYS A 93 3.31 7.00 -9.85
CA LYS A 93 2.84 5.71 -10.36
C LYS A 93 3.83 4.62 -9.94
N TRP A 94 3.31 3.52 -9.41
CA TRP A 94 4.03 2.35 -8.91
C TRP A 94 4.65 2.53 -7.51
N THR A 95 4.55 3.68 -6.89
CA THR A 95 4.98 3.86 -5.49
C THR A 95 4.12 3.00 -4.57
N VAL A 96 4.77 2.35 -3.60
CA VAL A 96 4.11 1.52 -2.58
C VAL A 96 4.17 2.27 -1.25
N SER A 97 3.03 2.35 -0.58
CA SER A 97 2.87 3.19 0.59
C SER A 97 2.06 2.50 1.69
N ALA A 98 2.34 2.85 2.94
CA ALA A 98 1.69 2.24 4.10
C ALA A 98 0.30 2.81 4.30
N ALA A 99 -0.69 1.93 4.49
CA ALA A 99 -2.02 2.35 4.90
C ALA A 99 -2.02 2.68 6.39
N ARG A 100 -2.85 3.65 6.79
CA ARG A 100 -3.01 4.04 8.19
C ARG A 100 -4.33 4.77 8.41
N PHE A 101 -4.77 4.77 9.66
CA PHE A 101 -5.85 5.66 10.10
C PHE A 101 -5.23 6.83 10.85
N ALA A 102 -4.74 6.62 12.08
CA ALA A 102 -4.09 7.67 12.85
C ALA A 102 -2.60 7.77 12.53
N LEU A 103 -2.01 8.94 12.79
CA LEU A 103 -0.58 9.16 12.61
C LEU A 103 0.22 8.23 13.53
N HIS A 104 1.29 7.65 13.04
CA HIS A 104 2.15 6.68 13.72
C HIS A 104 1.45 5.37 14.09
N LYS A 105 0.26 5.12 13.58
CA LYS A 105 -0.49 3.90 13.84
C LYS A 105 -0.71 3.17 12.54
N ASN A 106 0.01 2.05 12.36
CA ASN A 106 -0.04 1.26 11.14
C ASN A 106 -0.70 -0.10 11.38
N TYR A 107 -0.94 -0.80 10.31
CA TYR A 107 -1.39 -2.19 10.32
C TYR A 107 -0.87 -2.85 9.04
N PRO A 108 -0.87 -4.20 8.95
CA PRO A 108 -0.25 -4.86 7.79
C PRO A 108 -1.07 -4.71 6.52
N SER A 109 -1.13 -3.50 6.02
CA SER A 109 -1.82 -3.15 4.79
C SER A 109 -1.04 -2.05 4.08
N PHE A 110 -0.93 -2.17 2.77
CA PHE A 110 -0.26 -1.17 1.95
C PHE A 110 -0.99 -1.04 0.62
N PHE A 111 -0.68 0.01 -0.12
CA PHE A 111 -1.29 0.24 -1.41
C PHE A 111 -0.23 0.58 -2.46
N ILE A 112 -0.56 0.29 -3.71
CA ILE A 112 0.27 0.63 -4.87
C ILE A 112 -0.46 1.72 -5.65
N CYS A 113 0.24 2.82 -5.92
CA CYS A 113 -0.31 3.92 -6.70
C CYS A 113 -0.35 3.52 -8.17
N MET A 114 -1.52 3.64 -8.80
CA MET A 114 -1.71 3.30 -10.20
C MET A 114 -1.49 4.49 -11.13
N ARG A 115 -1.26 5.66 -10.56
CA ARG A 115 -0.86 6.90 -11.23
C ARG A 115 -0.16 7.79 -10.21
N ASP A 116 0.38 8.95 -10.65
CA ASP A 116 0.94 9.94 -9.73
C ASP A 116 -0.17 10.48 -8.83
N GLU A 117 0.06 10.47 -7.50
CA GLU A 117 -0.93 10.87 -6.51
C GLU A 117 -0.35 11.85 -5.51
N PRO A 118 -0.08 13.10 -5.92
CA PRO A 118 0.51 14.10 -5.02
C PRO A 118 -0.36 14.42 -3.81
N VAL A 119 -1.66 14.16 -3.87
CA VAL A 119 -2.57 14.38 -2.73
C VAL A 119 -2.26 13.45 -1.55
N LEU A 120 -1.47 12.40 -1.76
CA LEU A 120 -1.04 11.46 -0.72
C LEU A 120 0.26 11.89 -0.04
N ASP A 121 0.96 12.86 -0.61
CA ASP A 121 2.22 13.36 -0.03
C ASP A 121 1.95 14.22 1.20
N ASP A 122 2.99 14.42 2.02
CA ASP A 122 2.92 15.31 3.19
C ASP A 122 2.45 16.70 2.75
N GLY A 123 1.50 17.25 3.47
CA GLY A 123 0.83 18.50 3.12
C GLY A 123 -0.34 18.33 2.17
N GLY A 124 -0.54 17.15 1.61
CA GLY A 124 -1.66 16.87 0.71
C GLY A 124 -2.97 16.65 1.47
N PRO A 125 -4.11 16.83 0.80
CA PRO A 125 -5.41 16.80 1.46
C PRO A 125 -6.05 15.42 1.62
N ARG A 126 -5.45 14.36 1.07
CA ARG A 126 -6.11 13.04 1.10
C ARG A 126 -6.39 12.56 2.51
N HIS A 127 -5.41 12.68 3.43
CA HIS A 127 -5.67 12.37 4.84
C HIS A 127 -6.00 13.68 5.57
N PRO A 128 -7.08 13.70 6.39
CA PRO A 128 -7.51 14.94 7.05
C PRO A 128 -6.46 15.58 7.95
N ASP A 129 -5.50 14.81 8.49
CA ASP A 129 -4.45 15.37 9.35
C ASP A 129 -3.37 16.12 8.55
N GLY A 130 -3.36 16.06 7.22
CA GLY A 130 -2.41 16.78 6.38
C GLY A 130 -1.01 16.18 6.33
N HIS A 131 -0.77 15.04 6.98
CA HIS A 131 0.55 14.41 7.02
C HIS A 131 0.80 13.37 5.93
N GLY A 132 -0.21 13.07 5.12
CA GLY A 132 -0.08 12.12 4.02
C GLY A 132 0.20 10.70 4.50
N PHE A 133 0.85 9.94 3.64
CA PHE A 133 1.17 8.53 3.89
C PHE A 133 2.66 8.29 3.70
N ALA A 134 3.18 7.24 4.33
CA ALA A 134 4.61 6.92 4.28
C ALA A 134 4.89 5.97 3.10
N ALA A 135 5.42 6.52 2.02
CA ALA A 135 5.91 5.73 0.89
C ALA A 135 7.18 5.00 1.32
N PHE A 136 7.29 3.71 0.98
CA PHE A 136 8.41 2.90 1.44
C PHE A 136 9.00 1.97 0.37
N GLY A 137 8.48 2.00 -0.84
CA GLY A 137 8.98 1.15 -1.91
C GLY A 137 8.32 1.45 -3.24
N GLU A 138 8.65 0.64 -4.23
CA GLU A 138 8.02 0.74 -5.54
C GLU A 138 7.88 -0.62 -6.20
N LEU A 139 6.87 -0.77 -7.02
CA LEU A 139 6.69 -1.95 -7.84
C LEU A 139 7.75 -1.94 -8.95
N ILE A 140 8.53 -3.00 -9.06
CA ILE A 140 9.60 -3.11 -10.07
C ILE A 140 9.38 -4.24 -11.07
N SER A 141 8.40 -5.12 -10.82
CA SER A 141 8.04 -6.20 -11.72
C SER A 141 6.60 -6.61 -11.46
N GLY A 142 5.93 -7.13 -12.49
CA GLY A 142 4.53 -7.51 -12.40
C GLY A 142 3.59 -6.35 -12.72
N PHE A 143 4.03 -5.39 -13.53
CA PHE A 143 3.21 -4.24 -13.90
C PHE A 143 1.90 -4.66 -14.56
N GLU A 144 1.96 -5.65 -15.44
CA GLU A 144 0.78 -6.20 -16.11
C GLU A 144 -0.15 -6.92 -15.14
N VAL A 145 0.40 -7.53 -14.09
CA VAL A 145 -0.39 -8.14 -13.02
C VAL A 145 -1.12 -7.06 -12.23
N ALA A 146 -0.42 -5.97 -11.87
CA ALA A 146 -1.02 -4.84 -11.16
C ALA A 146 -2.16 -4.23 -11.99
N GLU A 147 -1.97 -4.06 -13.28
CA GLU A 147 -3.02 -3.54 -14.16
C GLU A 147 -4.20 -4.50 -14.27
N LYS A 148 -3.95 -5.80 -14.33
CA LYS A 148 -4.99 -6.81 -14.33
C LYS A 148 -5.80 -6.76 -13.03
N ILE A 149 -5.11 -6.61 -11.89
CA ILE A 149 -5.77 -6.44 -10.58
C ILE A 149 -6.64 -5.18 -10.61
N PHE A 150 -6.08 -4.06 -11.06
CA PHE A 150 -6.81 -2.80 -11.11
C PHE A 150 -8.07 -2.89 -11.97
N SER A 151 -8.03 -3.67 -13.05
CA SER A 151 -9.18 -3.88 -13.93
C SER A 151 -10.35 -4.63 -13.24
N LYS A 152 -10.10 -5.22 -12.07
CA LYS A 152 -11.13 -5.91 -11.28
C LYS A 152 -11.86 -4.97 -10.32
N ALA A 153 -11.63 -3.67 -10.39
CA ALA A 153 -12.34 -2.69 -9.57
C ALA A 153 -13.85 -2.87 -9.70
N GLU A 154 -14.52 -2.71 -8.58
CA GLU A 154 -15.97 -2.86 -8.48
C GLU A 154 -16.63 -1.49 -8.28
N PRO A 155 -17.97 -1.39 -8.33
CA PRO A 155 -18.64 -0.11 -8.08
C PRO A 155 -18.33 0.51 -6.72
N GLU A 156 -18.00 -0.32 -5.72
CA GLU A 156 -17.56 0.13 -4.40
C GLU A 156 -16.07 -0.11 -4.25
N GLU A 157 -15.40 0.71 -3.44
CA GLU A 157 -13.94 0.60 -3.22
C GLU A 157 -13.55 -0.74 -2.63
N PHE A 158 -14.28 -1.20 -1.60
CA PHE A 158 -14.03 -2.49 -0.98
C PHE A 158 -14.64 -3.61 -1.82
N LEU A 159 -13.80 -4.59 -2.18
CA LEU A 159 -14.19 -5.65 -3.10
C LEU A 159 -15.10 -6.68 -2.42
N LYS A 160 -16.16 -7.08 -3.10
CA LYS A 160 -16.96 -8.24 -2.72
C LYS A 160 -16.25 -9.52 -3.12
N ASN A 161 -15.52 -9.45 -4.24
CA ASN A 161 -14.72 -10.56 -4.77
C ASN A 161 -13.25 -10.21 -4.60
N GLU A 162 -12.72 -10.40 -3.39
CA GLU A 162 -11.32 -10.11 -3.10
C GLU A 162 -10.39 -11.01 -3.88
N ILE A 163 -9.22 -10.46 -4.25
CA ILE A 163 -8.21 -11.20 -4.99
C ILE A 163 -7.24 -11.77 -3.96
N LYS A 164 -7.10 -13.09 -3.94
CA LYS A 164 -6.31 -13.77 -2.91
C LYS A 164 -4.82 -13.54 -3.09
N ILE A 165 -4.13 -13.28 -1.98
CA ILE A 165 -2.68 -13.35 -1.88
C ILE A 165 -2.37 -14.77 -1.39
N LEU A 166 -1.60 -15.50 -2.18
CA LEU A 166 -1.27 -16.88 -1.88
C LEU A 166 -0.08 -16.98 -0.94
N SER A 167 0.90 -16.11 -1.12
CA SER A 167 2.10 -16.04 -0.28
C SER A 167 2.82 -14.72 -0.45
N ALA A 168 3.68 -14.42 0.50
CA ALA A 168 4.58 -13.28 0.42
C ALA A 168 5.94 -13.72 0.96
N LYS A 169 7.02 -13.29 0.30
CA LYS A 169 8.38 -13.63 0.72
C LYS A 169 9.34 -12.49 0.44
N LEU A 170 10.45 -12.49 1.15
CA LEU A 170 11.55 -11.55 0.91
C LEU A 170 12.63 -12.22 0.07
N GLU A 171 13.23 -11.44 -0.82
CA GLU A 171 14.27 -11.93 -1.74
C GLU A 171 15.28 -10.81 -1.99
N GLU A 172 16.55 -11.18 -2.08
CA GLU A 172 17.62 -10.23 -2.38
C GLU A 172 17.78 -9.93 -3.86
#